data_5cd8191ee8c583bf4ed968d20ea3c463
#
_entry.id   5cd8191ee8c583bf4ed968d20ea3c463
#
_cell.length_a   1.000
_cell.length_b   1.000
_cell.length_c   1.000
_cell.angle_alpha   90.00
_cell.angle_beta   90.00
_cell.angle_gamma   90.00
#
_symmetry.space_group_name_H-M   'P 1'
#
loop_
_entity.id
_entity.type
_entity.pdbx_description
1 polymer ?
#
loop_
_entity_poly.entity_id
_entity_poly.type
_entity_poly.pdbx_seq_one_letter_code
_entity_poly.pdbx_strand_id
1 'polypeptide(L)'
;VDDIPWKPTPCEGIEMKVLMEDEETGMMTALFKWEPGSRLTFHEHVALEQTFVLEGSLTDDEGTVTAGNYVWRPAGSRHDAWTTDGALVLSMFLKPNIFLDGANDGVRLR
;
A
#
# COMPACT_ATOMS: atom_id res chain seq x y z
N VAL A 1 -12.15 1.32 14.72
CA VAL A 1 -10.92 1.49 13.94
C VAL A 1 -9.91 2.37 14.69
N ASP A 2 -10.39 3.35 15.44
CA ASP A 2 -9.51 4.21 16.23
C ASP A 2 -8.79 3.44 17.36
N ASP A 3 -9.31 2.31 17.77
CA ASP A 3 -8.70 1.43 18.77
C ASP A 3 -7.62 0.50 18.22
N ILE A 4 -7.43 0.48 16.92
CA ILE A 4 -6.36 -0.28 16.27
C ILE A 4 -5.14 0.63 16.14
N PRO A 5 -3.99 0.27 16.74
CA PRO A 5 -2.80 1.12 16.63
C PRO A 5 -2.21 1.12 15.22
N TRP A 6 -1.61 2.23 14.83
CA TRP A 6 -0.76 2.27 13.64
C TRP A 6 0.52 1.49 13.91
N LYS A 7 0.96 0.72 12.93
CA LYS A 7 2.25 0.03 13.00
C LYS A 7 3.10 0.38 11.77
N PRO A 8 4.43 0.34 11.90
CA PRO A 8 5.30 0.68 10.79
C PRO A 8 5.20 -0.34 9.65
N THR A 9 5.54 0.11 8.45
CA THR A 9 5.79 -0.75 7.31
C THR A 9 7.30 -0.76 7.03
N PRO A 10 7.79 -1.62 6.12
CA PRO A 10 9.20 -1.57 5.71
C PRO A 10 9.63 -0.26 5.05
N CYS A 11 8.68 0.61 4.66
CA CYS A 11 8.98 1.90 4.04
C CYS A 11 8.78 3.02 5.05
N GLU A 12 9.80 3.88 5.19
CA GLU A 12 9.75 5.02 6.08
C GLU A 12 8.64 6.00 5.69
N GLY A 13 7.91 6.51 6.68
CA GLY A 13 6.82 7.46 6.48
C GLY A 13 5.50 6.82 6.12
N ILE A 14 5.43 5.50 6.01
CA ILE A 14 4.19 4.78 5.72
C ILE A 14 3.87 3.85 6.88
N GLU A 15 2.71 4.07 7.50
CA GLU A 15 2.20 3.25 8.58
C GLU A 15 0.91 2.55 8.15
N MET A 16 0.57 1.46 8.82
CA MET A 16 -0.61 0.67 8.48
C MET A 16 -1.42 0.27 9.70
N LYS A 17 -2.73 0.09 9.48
CA LYS A 17 -3.64 -0.58 10.41
C LYS A 17 -4.25 -1.76 9.68
N VAL A 18 -4.02 -2.96 10.17
CA VAL A 18 -4.63 -4.16 9.58
C VAL A 18 -6.05 -4.27 10.12
N LEU A 19 -7.04 -4.21 9.23
CA LEU A 19 -8.45 -4.32 9.58
C LEU A 19 -8.94 -5.76 9.51
N MET A 20 -8.41 -6.53 8.57
CA MET A 20 -8.74 -7.94 8.39
C MET A 20 -7.53 -8.65 7.78
N GLU A 21 -7.27 -9.84 8.24
CA GLU A 21 -6.22 -10.68 7.69
C GLU A 21 -6.62 -12.14 7.78
N ASP A 22 -6.45 -12.87 6.65
CA ASP A 22 -6.61 -14.32 6.60
C ASP A 22 -5.22 -14.92 6.42
N GLU A 23 -4.69 -15.53 7.46
CA GLU A 23 -3.33 -16.08 7.46
C GLU A 23 -3.16 -17.25 6.50
N GLU A 24 -4.23 -17.99 6.23
CA GLU A 24 -4.15 -19.14 5.31
C GLU A 24 -3.97 -18.71 3.86
N THR A 25 -4.68 -17.67 3.43
CA THR A 25 -4.63 -17.20 2.05
C THR A 25 -3.69 -16.01 1.87
N GLY A 26 -3.39 -15.29 2.94
CA GLY A 26 -2.65 -14.03 2.90
C GLY A 26 -3.52 -12.82 2.55
N MET A 27 -4.84 -13.01 2.40
CA MET A 27 -5.75 -11.91 2.13
C MET A 27 -5.71 -10.88 3.27
N MET A 28 -5.65 -9.61 2.91
CA MET A 28 -5.55 -8.55 3.90
C MET A 28 -6.28 -7.29 3.44
N THR A 29 -6.97 -6.64 4.37
CA THR A 29 -7.51 -5.30 4.19
C THR A 29 -6.89 -4.41 5.25
N ALA A 30 -6.34 -3.28 4.83
CA ALA A 30 -5.64 -2.37 5.75
C ALA A 30 -5.79 -0.91 5.33
N LEU A 31 -5.71 -0.03 6.32
CA LEU A 31 -5.51 1.39 6.09
C LEU A 31 -4.01 1.67 6.06
N PHE A 32 -3.59 2.54 5.15
CA PHE A 32 -2.21 3.01 5.05
C PHE A 32 -2.21 4.53 5.14
N LYS A 33 -1.39 5.04 6.04
CA LYS A 33 -1.16 6.46 6.20
C LYS A 33 0.23 6.79 5.67
N TRP A 34 0.26 7.68 4.69
CA TRP A 34 1.49 8.09 4.02
C TRP A 34 1.83 9.52 4.40
N GLU A 35 2.99 9.74 4.98
CA GLU A 35 3.48 11.09 5.21
C GLU A 35 3.82 11.78 3.89
N PRO A 36 3.69 13.13 3.81
CA PRO A 36 4.14 13.86 2.63
C PRO A 36 5.56 13.50 2.24
N GLY A 37 5.79 13.23 0.95
CA GLY A 37 7.10 12.88 0.43
C GLY A 37 7.50 11.42 0.60
N SER A 38 6.64 10.58 1.19
CA SER A 38 6.98 9.17 1.37
C SER A 38 6.79 8.37 0.08
N ARG A 39 7.52 7.24 0.01
CA ARG A 39 7.54 6.38 -1.17
C ARG A 39 7.49 4.92 -0.77
N LEU A 40 6.59 4.17 -1.41
CA LEU A 40 6.59 2.72 -1.36
C LEU A 40 7.50 2.24 -2.49
N THR A 41 8.65 1.68 -2.13
CA THR A 41 9.69 1.32 -3.11
C THR A 41 9.22 0.23 -4.06
N PHE A 42 9.98 0.00 -5.11
CA PHE A 42 9.61 -0.90 -6.20
C PHE A 42 9.16 -2.27 -5.66
N HIS A 43 7.97 -2.69 -6.05
CA HIS A 43 7.35 -3.91 -5.55
C HIS A 43 6.52 -4.60 -6.63
N GLU A 44 6.25 -5.88 -6.40
CA GLU A 44 5.37 -6.68 -7.25
C GLU A 44 4.05 -6.95 -6.52
N HIS A 45 2.96 -6.80 -7.24
CA HIS A 45 1.63 -7.24 -6.79
C HIS A 45 1.53 -8.75 -7.05
N VAL A 46 1.73 -9.55 -6.02
CA VAL A 46 1.68 -11.02 -6.13
C VAL A 46 0.31 -11.48 -6.57
N ALA A 47 -0.73 -10.77 -6.14
CA ALA A 47 -2.12 -10.99 -6.52
C ALA A 47 -2.81 -9.65 -6.72
N LEU A 48 -4.11 -9.66 -7.01
CA LEU A 48 -4.88 -8.43 -7.18
C LEU A 48 -4.79 -7.55 -5.93
N GLU A 49 -4.51 -6.26 -6.12
CA GLU A 49 -4.61 -5.23 -5.11
C GLU A 49 -5.66 -4.21 -5.53
N GLN A 50 -6.48 -3.79 -4.59
CA GLN A 50 -7.48 -2.74 -4.79
C GLN A 50 -7.23 -1.64 -3.76
N THR A 51 -7.26 -0.38 -4.20
CA THR A 51 -7.01 0.77 -3.31
C THR A 51 -8.03 1.86 -3.56
N PHE A 52 -8.62 2.35 -2.47
CA PHE A 52 -9.49 3.52 -2.47
C PHE A 52 -8.80 4.64 -1.69
N VAL A 53 -8.62 5.79 -2.33
CA VAL A 53 -7.95 6.94 -1.69
C VAL A 53 -8.99 7.72 -0.88
N LEU A 54 -8.79 7.79 0.43
CA LEU A 54 -9.68 8.50 1.35
C LEU A 54 -9.28 9.96 1.49
N GLU A 55 -7.98 10.25 1.55
CA GLU A 55 -7.43 11.61 1.68
C GLU A 55 -6.11 11.69 0.92
N GLY A 56 -5.81 12.87 0.38
CA GLY A 56 -4.56 13.11 -0.32
C GLY A 56 -4.49 12.48 -1.70
N SER A 57 -3.33 11.99 -2.07
CA SER A 57 -3.10 11.43 -3.41
C SER A 57 -1.97 10.41 -3.41
N LEU A 58 -2.06 9.45 -4.33
CA LEU A 58 -0.99 8.51 -4.65
C LEU A 58 -0.62 8.66 -6.12
N THR A 59 0.67 8.62 -6.40
CA THR A 59 1.21 8.74 -7.76
C THR A 59 2.10 7.55 -8.08
N ASP A 60 2.05 7.09 -9.32
CA ASP A 60 3.00 6.15 -9.90
C ASP A 60 3.27 6.55 -11.36
N ASP A 61 3.95 5.71 -12.13
CA ASP A 61 4.31 6.00 -13.53
C ASP A 61 3.10 6.22 -14.43
N GLU A 62 1.95 5.68 -14.05
CA GLU A 62 0.72 5.75 -14.88
C GLU A 62 -0.13 6.97 -14.55
N GLY A 63 0.12 7.63 -13.44
CA GLY A 63 -0.62 8.83 -13.07
C GLY A 63 -0.86 8.97 -11.57
N THR A 64 -1.78 9.87 -11.23
CA THR A 64 -2.12 10.22 -9.85
C THR A 64 -3.57 9.88 -9.56
N VAL A 65 -3.80 9.24 -8.41
CA VAL A 65 -5.14 8.94 -7.89
C VAL A 65 -5.38 9.84 -6.68
N THR A 66 -6.44 10.63 -6.74
CA THR A 66 -6.79 11.59 -5.69
C THR A 66 -7.92 11.07 -4.80
N ALA A 67 -8.16 11.76 -3.67
CA ALA A 67 -9.22 11.40 -2.72
C ALA A 67 -10.57 11.19 -3.41
N GLY A 68 -11.28 10.14 -2.99
CA GLY A 68 -12.56 9.76 -3.56
C GLY A 68 -12.46 8.88 -4.80
N ASN A 69 -11.27 8.51 -5.23
CA ASN A 69 -11.05 7.70 -6.41
C ASN A 69 -10.44 6.33 -6.06
N TYR A 70 -10.53 5.42 -7.02
CA TYR A 70 -10.18 4.02 -6.87
C TYR A 70 -9.19 3.60 -7.94
N VAL A 71 -8.27 2.74 -7.57
CA VAL A 71 -7.31 2.13 -8.49
C VAL A 71 -7.14 0.66 -8.14
N TRP A 72 -6.86 -0.17 -9.14
CA TRP A 72 -6.54 -1.56 -8.91
C TRP A 72 -5.32 -1.95 -9.74
N ARG A 73 -4.58 -2.94 -9.23
CA ARG A 73 -3.39 -3.46 -9.89
C ARG A 73 -3.51 -4.97 -10.02
N PRO A 74 -3.34 -5.52 -11.24
CA PRO A 74 -3.43 -6.97 -11.43
C PRO A 74 -2.21 -7.69 -10.85
N ALA A 75 -2.37 -8.99 -10.63
CA ALA A 75 -1.26 -9.86 -10.26
C ALA A 75 -0.13 -9.75 -11.29
N GLY A 76 1.09 -9.71 -10.80
CA GLY A 76 2.29 -9.61 -11.63
C GLY A 76 2.71 -8.20 -12.01
N SER A 77 1.87 -7.19 -11.75
CA SER A 77 2.25 -5.80 -12.02
C SER A 77 3.30 -5.33 -11.01
N ARG A 78 4.20 -4.48 -11.48
CA ARG A 78 5.32 -3.95 -10.68
C ARG A 78 5.38 -2.44 -10.80
N HIS A 79 5.57 -1.77 -9.69
CA HIS A 79 5.81 -0.33 -9.68
C HIS A 79 6.40 0.12 -8.35
N ASP A 80 6.84 1.37 -8.29
CA ASP A 80 6.92 2.10 -7.03
C ASP A 80 5.77 3.12 -7.01
N ALA A 81 5.42 3.58 -5.83
CA ALA A 81 4.36 4.56 -5.65
C ALA A 81 4.81 5.59 -4.63
N TRP A 82 4.37 6.83 -4.79
CA TRP A 82 4.77 7.91 -3.89
C TRP A 82 3.61 8.89 -3.69
N THR A 83 3.78 9.75 -2.70
CA THR A 83 2.85 10.85 -2.47
C THR A 83 3.63 12.14 -2.28
N THR A 84 3.13 13.23 -2.84
CA THR A 84 3.71 14.55 -2.61
C THR A 84 3.14 15.19 -1.35
N ASP A 85 1.84 15.12 -1.19
CA ASP A 85 1.11 15.84 -0.14
C ASP A 85 0.65 14.97 1.02
N GLY A 86 0.93 13.67 0.97
CA GLY A 86 0.44 12.70 1.92
C GLY A 86 -0.82 12.00 1.42
N ALA A 87 -1.17 10.90 2.07
CA ALA A 87 -2.35 10.13 1.70
C ALA A 87 -2.84 9.28 2.87
N LEU A 88 -4.16 9.02 2.85
CA LEU A 88 -4.79 7.99 3.65
C LEU A 88 -5.56 7.11 2.68
N VAL A 89 -5.25 5.83 2.65
CA VAL A 89 -5.85 4.91 1.68
C VAL A 89 -6.34 3.64 2.35
N LEU A 90 -7.39 3.06 1.78
CA LEU A 90 -7.87 1.73 2.14
C LEU A 90 -7.44 0.78 1.02
N SER A 91 -6.65 -0.23 1.36
CA SER A 91 -6.15 -1.20 0.39
C SER A 91 -6.59 -2.61 0.75
N MET A 92 -6.96 -3.37 -0.28
CA MET A 92 -7.36 -4.77 -0.16
C MET A 92 -6.43 -5.60 -1.04
N PHE A 93 -5.77 -6.57 -0.42
CA PHE A 93 -4.82 -7.47 -1.08
C PHE A 93 -5.33 -8.90 -1.02
N LEU A 94 -5.30 -9.61 -2.12
CA LEU A 94 -5.50 -11.06 -2.07
C LEU A 94 -4.28 -11.75 -1.47
N LYS A 95 -3.08 -11.19 -1.72
CA LYS A 95 -1.82 -11.60 -1.09
C LYS A 95 -0.94 -10.36 -0.93
N PRO A 96 -0.03 -10.33 0.08
CA PRO A 96 0.83 -9.16 0.29
C PRO A 96 1.76 -8.93 -0.90
N ASN A 97 2.07 -7.66 -1.16
CA ASN A 97 3.09 -7.28 -2.14
C ASN A 97 4.47 -7.73 -1.68
N ILE A 98 5.38 -7.89 -2.63
CA ILE A 98 6.79 -8.22 -2.37
C ILE A 98 7.65 -7.09 -2.91
N PHE A 99 8.55 -6.56 -2.07
CA PHE A 99 9.50 -5.54 -2.48
C PHE A 99 10.60 -6.16 -3.35
N LEU A 100 11.04 -5.44 -4.38
CA LEU A 100 11.97 -5.94 -5.39
C LEU A 100 13.31 -5.23 -5.40
N ASP A 101 13.51 -4.19 -4.58
CA ASP A 101 14.75 -3.42 -4.58
C ASP A 101 15.21 -2.99 -3.19
N GLY A 102 16.45 -2.52 -3.11
CA GLY A 102 17.03 -1.97 -1.91
C GLY A 102 17.09 -2.95 -0.75
N ALA A 103 17.06 -2.41 0.46
CA ALA A 103 17.10 -3.20 1.70
C ALA A 103 15.86 -4.08 1.90
N ASN A 104 14.78 -3.79 1.17
CA ASN A 104 13.51 -4.49 1.30
C ASN A 104 13.29 -5.58 0.25
N ASP A 105 14.31 -5.86 -0.60
CA ASP A 105 14.19 -6.87 -1.65
C ASP A 105 13.74 -8.23 -1.07
N GLY A 106 12.65 -8.76 -1.59
CA GLY A 106 12.06 -10.02 -1.14
C GLY A 106 11.19 -9.92 0.12
N VAL A 107 11.13 -8.76 0.76
CA VAL A 107 10.32 -8.55 1.97
C VAL A 107 8.85 -8.36 1.58
N ARG A 108 7.95 -8.94 2.35
CA ARG A 108 6.50 -8.75 2.18
C ARG A 108 6.03 -7.49 2.89
N LEU A 109 4.99 -6.87 2.34
CA LEU A 109 4.33 -5.72 2.93
C LEU A 109 3.44 -6.16 4.09
N ARG A 110 4.01 -6.26 5.30
CA ARG A 110 3.25 -6.50 6.54
C ARG A 110 3.98 -5.93 7.73
#